data_bc8ad4e787f4f453ae3ecf9cdae2479e
#
_entry.id   bc8ad4e787f4f453ae3ecf9cdae2479e
#
_cell.length_a   1.000
_cell.length_b   1.000
_cell.length_c   1.000
_cell.angle_alpha   90.00
_cell.angle_beta   90.00
_cell.angle_gamma   90.00
#
_symmetry.space_group_name_H-M   'P 1'
#
loop_
_entity.id
_entity.type
_entity.pdbx_description
1 polymer ?
#
loop_
_entity_poly.entity_id
_entity_poly.type
_entity_poly.pdbx_seq_one_letter_code
_entity_poly.pdbx_strand_id
1 'polypeptide(L)'
;LQSDEARAKKTLQRFSVEIRTIKRRVESLNLPGIPQDYMDYFFLVSDEIGKLADAISQVKIDMEDITKQLLIVQDDLETLQEKTDDLRDSAELTERLIQYANRLSIDHEEINDAIAKAQNEFNRYNYPGSLEILEKAVEKVEPGSYKRMEQRYYTELKRNS
;
A
#
# COMPACT_ATOMS: atom_id res chain seq x y z
N LEU A 1 -23.58 27.05 12.77
CA LEU A 1 -23.10 25.87 13.49
C LEU A 1 -23.71 24.61 12.88
N GLN A 2 -22.86 23.65 12.51
CA GLN A 2 -23.32 22.36 12.02
C GLN A 2 -23.65 21.44 13.19
N SER A 3 -24.74 20.68 13.04
CA SER A 3 -25.07 19.64 14.00
C SER A 3 -24.02 18.51 13.96
N ASP A 4 -23.97 17.70 15.00
CA ASP A 4 -23.11 16.53 15.08
C ASP A 4 -23.44 15.55 13.95
N GLU A 5 -24.73 15.39 13.64
CA GLU A 5 -25.19 14.55 12.54
C GLU A 5 -24.67 15.05 11.19
N ALA A 6 -24.73 16.36 10.92
CA ALA A 6 -24.25 16.95 9.68
C ALA A 6 -22.73 16.74 9.52
N ARG A 7 -21.97 16.91 10.61
CA ARG A 7 -20.53 16.67 10.60
C ARG A 7 -20.20 15.20 10.34
N ALA A 8 -20.97 14.30 10.94
CA ALA A 8 -20.81 12.86 10.73
C ALA A 8 -21.03 12.48 9.27
N LYS A 9 -22.07 13.04 8.64
CA LYS A 9 -22.35 12.82 7.21
C LYS A 9 -21.22 13.32 6.30
N LYS A 10 -20.65 14.47 6.62
CA LYS A 10 -19.49 15.02 5.87
C LYS A 10 -18.28 14.12 6.00
N THR A 11 -17.99 13.65 7.20
CA THR A 11 -16.87 12.74 7.45
C THR A 11 -17.05 11.43 6.71
N LEU A 12 -18.26 10.87 6.73
CA LEU A 12 -18.59 9.67 5.97
C LEU A 12 -18.35 9.85 4.49
N GLN A 13 -18.76 10.99 3.93
CA GLN A 13 -18.54 11.29 2.52
C GLN A 13 -17.05 11.36 2.20
N ARG A 14 -16.27 11.98 3.07
CA ARG A 14 -14.81 12.02 2.92
C ARG A 14 -14.21 10.60 2.91
N PHE A 15 -14.64 9.74 3.82
CA PHE A 15 -14.21 8.33 3.86
C PHE A 15 -14.53 7.60 2.56
N SER A 16 -15.72 7.82 2.03
CA SER A 16 -16.16 7.20 0.77
C SER A 16 -15.29 7.64 -0.40
N VAL A 17 -14.90 8.91 -0.43
CA VAL A 17 -13.98 9.44 -1.45
C VAL A 17 -12.59 8.85 -1.28
N GLU A 18 -12.09 8.77 -0.04
CA GLU A 18 -10.76 8.23 0.25
C GLU A 18 -10.63 6.76 -0.21
N ILE A 19 -11.62 5.92 0.09
CA ILE A 19 -11.53 4.50 -0.28
C ILE A 19 -11.58 4.31 -1.80
N ARG A 20 -12.36 5.12 -2.50
CA ARG A 20 -12.38 5.10 -3.97
C ARG A 20 -11.05 5.57 -4.56
N THR A 21 -10.45 6.58 -3.96
CA THR A 21 -9.13 7.09 -4.37
C THR A 21 -8.06 6.02 -4.19
N ILE A 22 -8.09 5.31 -3.06
CA ILE A 22 -7.17 4.19 -2.79
C ILE A 22 -7.34 3.11 -3.86
N LYS A 23 -8.58 2.74 -4.17
CA LYS A 23 -8.87 1.73 -5.20
C LYS A 23 -8.26 2.11 -6.56
N ARG A 24 -8.48 3.34 -7.00
CA ARG A 24 -7.90 3.83 -8.28
C ARG A 24 -6.39 3.83 -8.25
N ARG A 25 -5.82 4.22 -7.13
CA ARG A 25 -4.38 4.24 -6.93
C ARG A 25 -3.78 2.84 -7.09
N VAL A 26 -4.38 1.84 -6.46
CA VAL A 26 -3.95 0.44 -6.57
C VAL A 26 -4.07 -0.06 -8.02
N GLU A 27 -5.20 0.22 -8.65
CA GLU A 27 -5.42 -0.15 -10.06
C GLU A 27 -4.36 0.47 -10.98
N SER A 28 -3.95 1.71 -10.71
CA SER A 28 -2.95 2.40 -11.52
C SER A 28 -1.53 1.83 -11.40
N LEU A 29 -1.27 1.04 -10.37
CA LEU A 29 0.03 0.40 -10.19
C LEU A 29 0.30 -0.71 -11.21
N ASN A 30 -0.74 -1.23 -11.84
CA ASN A 30 -0.65 -2.30 -12.85
C ASN A 30 0.18 -3.51 -12.38
N LEU A 31 -0.07 -3.95 -11.15
CA LEU A 31 0.62 -5.09 -10.57
C LEU A 31 0.11 -6.41 -11.17
N PRO A 32 0.94 -7.47 -11.22
CA PRO A 32 0.49 -8.80 -11.67
C PRO A 32 -0.73 -9.30 -10.89
N GLY A 33 -0.82 -8.94 -9.63
CA GLY A 33 -1.95 -9.24 -8.76
C GLY A 33 -1.79 -8.54 -7.43
N ILE A 34 -2.85 -8.56 -6.64
CA ILE A 34 -2.90 -7.91 -5.34
C ILE A 34 -2.83 -8.97 -4.24
N PRO A 35 -1.94 -8.81 -3.23
CA PRO A 35 -1.86 -9.76 -2.12
C PRO A 35 -3.21 -9.93 -1.43
N GLN A 36 -3.54 -11.16 -1.04
CA GLN A 36 -4.82 -11.46 -0.42
C GLN A 36 -5.02 -10.74 0.91
N ASP A 37 -3.96 -10.60 1.71
CA ASP A 37 -4.03 -9.88 2.98
C ASP A 37 -4.37 -8.40 2.79
N TYR A 38 -3.82 -7.76 1.74
CA TYR A 38 -4.19 -6.39 1.39
C TYR A 38 -5.66 -6.31 0.97
N MET A 39 -6.11 -7.23 0.12
CA MET A 39 -7.50 -7.28 -0.34
C MET A 39 -8.47 -7.45 0.82
N ASP A 40 -8.13 -8.35 1.75
CA ASP A 40 -8.95 -8.59 2.93
C ASP A 40 -9.10 -7.32 3.79
N TYR A 41 -8.00 -6.61 3.97
CA TYR A 41 -8.03 -5.36 4.74
C TYR A 41 -8.81 -4.26 4.03
N PHE A 42 -8.63 -4.14 2.73
CA PHE A 42 -9.40 -3.20 1.90
C PHE A 42 -10.91 -3.45 2.04
N PHE A 43 -11.33 -4.69 1.92
CA PHE A 43 -12.74 -5.04 2.05
C PHE A 43 -13.27 -4.84 3.47
N LEU A 44 -12.45 -5.09 4.48
CA LEU A 44 -12.82 -4.82 5.86
C LEU A 44 -13.15 -3.33 6.05
N VAL A 45 -12.28 -2.43 5.58
CA VAL A 45 -12.49 -0.99 5.69
C VAL A 45 -13.70 -0.54 4.85
N SER A 46 -13.84 -1.06 3.64
CA SER A 46 -14.98 -0.78 2.77
C SER A 46 -16.30 -1.18 3.44
N ASP A 47 -16.33 -2.34 4.07
CA ASP A 47 -17.50 -2.85 4.80
C ASP A 47 -17.82 -1.98 6.02
N GLU A 48 -16.81 -1.54 6.76
CA GLU A 48 -16.98 -0.62 7.89
C GLU A 48 -17.61 0.69 7.46
N ILE A 49 -17.19 1.24 6.33
CA ILE A 49 -17.77 2.47 5.77
C ILE A 49 -19.23 2.24 5.39
N GLY A 50 -19.53 1.10 4.79
CA GLY A 50 -20.91 0.73 4.45
C GLY A 50 -21.81 0.63 5.66
N LYS A 51 -21.33 -0.01 6.73
CA LYS A 51 -22.07 -0.14 7.98
C LYS A 51 -22.31 1.21 8.65
N LEU A 52 -21.31 2.08 8.58
CA LEU A 52 -21.43 3.45 9.11
C LEU A 52 -22.47 4.24 8.31
N ALA A 53 -22.49 4.11 6.99
CA ALA A 53 -23.49 4.73 6.13
C ALA A 53 -24.90 4.27 6.51
N ASP A 54 -25.07 2.97 6.73
CA ASP A 54 -26.36 2.41 7.16
C ASP A 54 -26.77 2.95 8.52
N ALA A 55 -25.84 3.05 9.46
CA ALA A 55 -26.13 3.55 10.81
C ALA A 55 -26.56 5.03 10.79
N ILE A 56 -25.93 5.85 9.96
CA ILE A 56 -26.26 7.27 9.85
C ILE A 56 -27.61 7.48 9.15
N SER A 57 -28.03 6.55 8.28
CA SER A 57 -29.28 6.63 7.56
C SER A 57 -30.52 6.21 8.36
N GLN A 58 -30.32 5.71 9.57
CA GLN A 58 -31.45 5.30 10.43
C GLN A 58 -32.31 6.48 10.87
N VAL A 59 -33.58 6.21 11.09
CA VAL A 59 -34.53 7.21 11.59
C VAL A 59 -34.11 7.71 12.99
N LYS A 60 -33.61 6.80 13.81
CA LYS A 60 -33.13 7.10 15.15
C LYS A 60 -31.63 6.80 15.21
N ILE A 61 -30.83 7.84 15.37
CA ILE A 61 -29.37 7.76 15.33
C ILE A 61 -28.83 7.80 16.75
N ASP A 62 -27.94 6.84 17.08
CA ASP A 62 -27.13 6.86 18.29
C ASP A 62 -25.81 7.57 17.98
N MET A 63 -25.74 8.86 18.27
CA MET A 63 -24.56 9.68 17.98
C MET A 63 -23.32 9.26 18.76
N GLU A 64 -23.46 8.69 19.94
CA GLU A 64 -22.32 8.17 20.71
C GLU A 64 -21.68 7.00 19.98
N ASP A 65 -22.49 6.06 19.49
CA ASP A 65 -22.02 4.93 18.71
C ASP A 65 -21.41 5.38 17.37
N ILE A 66 -22.07 6.30 16.67
CA ILE A 66 -21.57 6.86 15.40
C ILE A 66 -20.19 7.49 15.60
N THR A 67 -20.00 8.26 16.66
CA THR A 67 -18.72 8.91 16.94
C THR A 67 -17.60 7.88 17.14
N LYS A 68 -17.89 6.80 17.86
CA LYS A 68 -16.93 5.69 18.04
C LYS A 68 -16.58 5.04 16.70
N GLN A 69 -17.58 4.77 15.87
CA GLN A 69 -17.37 4.15 14.57
C GLN A 69 -16.56 5.05 13.62
N LEU A 70 -16.79 6.35 13.66
CA LEU A 70 -16.01 7.30 12.87
C LEU A 70 -14.52 7.25 13.23
N LEU A 71 -14.20 7.14 14.51
CA LEU A 71 -12.81 7.05 14.96
C LEU A 71 -12.15 5.74 14.51
N ILE A 72 -12.89 4.63 14.59
CA ILE A 72 -12.40 3.32 14.13
C ILE A 72 -12.10 3.35 12.64
N VAL A 73 -13.02 3.87 11.85
CA VAL A 73 -12.85 3.94 10.38
C VAL A 73 -11.70 4.88 10.02
N GLN A 74 -11.58 6.01 10.71
CA GLN A 74 -10.47 6.95 10.48
C GLN A 74 -9.12 6.24 10.67
N ASP A 75 -8.98 5.50 11.77
CA ASP A 75 -7.76 4.77 12.08
C ASP A 75 -7.49 3.67 11.06
N ASP A 76 -8.51 2.92 10.68
CA ASP A 76 -8.40 1.83 9.70
C ASP A 76 -8.07 2.35 8.29
N LEU A 77 -8.60 3.52 7.92
CA LEU A 77 -8.23 4.17 6.66
C LEU A 77 -6.77 4.62 6.65
N GLU A 78 -6.28 5.16 7.76
CA GLU A 78 -4.87 5.52 7.88
C GLU A 78 -3.97 4.30 7.72
N THR A 79 -4.33 3.19 8.34
CA THR A 79 -3.61 1.92 8.20
C THR A 79 -3.67 1.41 6.77
N LEU A 80 -4.82 1.53 6.11
CA LEU A 80 -4.95 1.13 4.70
C LEU A 80 -4.07 2.00 3.80
N GLN A 81 -3.97 3.30 4.06
CA GLN A 81 -3.06 4.18 3.33
C GLN A 81 -1.60 3.73 3.47
N GLU A 82 -1.18 3.40 4.68
CA GLU A 82 0.17 2.89 4.93
C GLU A 82 0.42 1.58 4.18
N LYS A 83 -0.53 0.66 4.22
CA LYS A 83 -0.43 -0.61 3.48
C LYS A 83 -0.37 -0.39 1.98
N THR A 84 -1.08 0.61 1.47
CA THR A 84 -1.07 0.97 0.06
C THR A 84 0.28 1.55 -0.35
N ASP A 85 0.85 2.41 0.49
CA ASP A 85 2.20 2.95 0.28
C ASP A 85 3.24 1.82 0.24
N ASP A 86 3.15 0.88 1.18
CA ASP A 86 4.08 -0.26 1.25
C ASP A 86 3.96 -1.16 0.02
N LEU A 87 2.74 -1.39 -0.44
CA LEU A 87 2.48 -2.17 -1.66
C LEU A 87 3.14 -1.51 -2.87
N ARG A 88 2.94 -0.22 -3.05
CA ARG A 88 3.56 0.56 -4.13
C ARG A 88 5.08 0.50 -4.03
N ASP A 89 5.62 0.84 -2.86
CA ASP A 89 7.06 0.99 -2.67
C ASP A 89 7.79 -0.33 -2.86
N SER A 90 7.28 -1.41 -2.27
CA SER A 90 7.93 -2.72 -2.40
C SER A 90 7.92 -3.22 -3.85
N ALA A 91 6.84 -3.00 -4.59
CA ALA A 91 6.75 -3.41 -5.98
C ALA A 91 7.67 -2.58 -6.89
N GLU A 92 7.64 -1.25 -6.75
CA GLU A 92 8.48 -0.38 -7.58
C GLU A 92 9.96 -0.53 -7.28
N LEU A 93 10.32 -0.62 -6.00
CA LEU A 93 11.71 -0.83 -5.60
C LEU A 93 12.22 -2.18 -6.11
N THR A 94 11.38 -3.22 -6.07
CA THR A 94 11.75 -4.52 -6.61
C THR A 94 12.04 -4.43 -8.10
N GLU A 95 11.19 -3.78 -8.87
CA GLU A 95 11.40 -3.63 -10.31
C GLU A 95 12.69 -2.89 -10.63
N ARG A 96 12.96 -1.81 -9.93
CA ARG A 96 14.21 -1.04 -10.09
C ARG A 96 15.44 -1.88 -9.71
N LEU A 97 15.32 -2.64 -8.63
CA LEU A 97 16.42 -3.47 -8.15
C LEU A 97 16.67 -4.66 -9.06
N ILE A 98 15.63 -5.23 -9.69
CA ILE A 98 15.80 -6.27 -10.71
C ILE A 98 16.64 -5.74 -11.87
N GLN A 99 16.34 -4.55 -12.39
CA GLN A 99 17.10 -3.94 -13.46
C GLN A 99 18.55 -3.71 -13.09
N TYR A 100 18.79 -3.22 -11.87
CA TYR A 100 20.13 -3.02 -11.35
C TYR A 100 20.89 -4.34 -11.18
N ALA A 101 20.22 -5.34 -10.61
CA ALA A 101 20.79 -6.68 -10.40
C ALA A 101 21.13 -7.36 -11.73
N ASN A 102 20.31 -7.17 -12.77
CA ASN A 102 20.60 -7.68 -14.10
C ASN A 102 21.92 -7.14 -14.66
N ARG A 103 22.23 -5.87 -14.39
CA ARG A 103 23.52 -5.29 -14.81
C ARG A 103 24.68 -5.86 -14.00
N LEU A 104 24.49 -6.04 -12.69
CA LEU A 104 25.51 -6.62 -11.82
C LEU A 104 25.78 -8.07 -12.13
N SER A 105 24.77 -8.82 -12.62
CA SER A 105 24.89 -10.25 -12.91
C SER A 105 25.92 -10.57 -13.99
N ILE A 106 26.28 -9.61 -14.82
CA ILE A 106 27.31 -9.78 -15.87
C ILE A 106 28.65 -10.15 -15.24
N ASP A 107 29.00 -9.49 -14.12
CA ASP A 107 30.25 -9.72 -13.40
C ASP A 107 30.10 -10.57 -12.13
N HIS A 108 28.85 -10.85 -11.73
CA HIS A 108 28.52 -11.54 -10.48
C HIS A 108 27.43 -12.57 -10.72
N GLU A 109 27.82 -13.77 -11.11
CA GLU A 109 26.90 -14.84 -11.48
C GLU A 109 25.96 -15.26 -10.33
N GLU A 110 26.41 -15.13 -9.10
CA GLU A 110 25.62 -15.45 -7.91
C GLU A 110 24.32 -14.64 -7.79
N ILE A 111 24.26 -13.48 -8.44
CA ILE A 111 23.06 -12.64 -8.44
C ILE A 111 21.93 -13.24 -9.29
N ASN A 112 22.27 -14.04 -10.31
CA ASN A 112 21.26 -14.65 -11.19
C ASN A 112 20.26 -15.52 -10.41
N ASP A 113 20.74 -16.27 -9.42
CA ASP A 113 19.88 -17.10 -8.58
C ASP A 113 18.91 -16.24 -7.77
N ALA A 114 19.41 -15.16 -7.19
CA ALA A 114 18.59 -14.21 -6.43
C ALA A 114 17.53 -13.54 -7.32
N ILE A 115 17.88 -13.17 -8.55
CA ILE A 115 16.93 -12.59 -9.51
C ILE A 115 15.80 -13.58 -9.79
N ALA A 116 16.13 -14.84 -10.06
CA ALA A 116 15.13 -15.87 -10.34
C ALA A 116 14.18 -16.08 -9.16
N LYS A 117 14.73 -16.16 -7.95
CA LYS A 117 13.92 -16.31 -6.73
C LYS A 117 13.03 -15.10 -6.49
N ALA A 118 13.56 -13.90 -6.68
CA ALA A 118 12.82 -12.66 -6.52
C ALA A 118 11.67 -12.56 -7.53
N GLN A 119 11.91 -12.94 -8.78
CA GLN A 119 10.86 -12.95 -9.81
C GLN A 119 9.75 -13.94 -9.47
N ASN A 120 10.08 -15.11 -8.92
CA ASN A 120 9.08 -16.07 -8.46
C ASN A 120 8.19 -15.50 -7.36
N GLU A 121 8.80 -14.84 -6.37
CA GLU A 121 8.05 -14.19 -5.30
C GLU A 121 7.19 -13.03 -5.82
N PHE A 122 7.73 -12.25 -6.75
CA PHE A 122 6.99 -11.16 -7.40
C PHE A 122 5.74 -11.68 -8.12
N ASN A 123 5.88 -12.78 -8.85
CA ASN A 123 4.77 -13.39 -9.58
C ASN A 123 3.74 -14.05 -8.66
N ARG A 124 4.11 -14.28 -7.41
CA ARG A 124 3.19 -14.77 -6.36
C ARG A 124 2.63 -13.63 -5.53
N TYR A 125 2.85 -12.39 -5.95
CA TYR A 125 2.39 -11.16 -5.33
C TYR A 125 3.03 -10.86 -3.97
N ASN A 126 4.16 -11.52 -3.68
CA ASN A 126 4.95 -11.28 -2.47
C ASN A 126 6.04 -10.24 -2.76
N TYR A 127 5.62 -8.99 -2.91
CA TYR A 127 6.52 -7.89 -3.28
C TYR A 127 7.57 -7.58 -2.21
N PRO A 128 7.23 -7.52 -0.91
CA PRO A 128 8.23 -7.32 0.12
C PRO A 128 9.26 -8.45 0.18
N GLY A 129 8.83 -9.69 0.00
CA GLY A 129 9.74 -10.84 -0.02
C GLY A 129 10.67 -10.82 -1.21
N SER A 130 10.16 -10.43 -2.37
CA SER A 130 10.94 -10.25 -3.59
C SER A 130 12.03 -9.20 -3.39
N LEU A 131 11.65 -8.06 -2.82
CA LEU A 131 12.58 -6.96 -2.53
C LEU A 131 13.68 -7.40 -1.56
N GLU A 132 13.33 -8.10 -0.49
CA GLU A 132 14.28 -8.58 0.52
C GLU A 132 15.33 -9.50 -0.08
N ILE A 133 14.93 -10.42 -0.94
CA ILE A 133 15.86 -11.34 -1.61
C ILE A 133 16.91 -10.56 -2.43
N LEU A 134 16.46 -9.60 -3.22
CA LEU A 134 17.36 -8.80 -4.06
C LEU A 134 18.23 -7.86 -3.25
N GLU A 135 17.66 -7.23 -2.23
CA GLU A 135 18.41 -6.33 -1.35
C GLU A 135 19.59 -7.05 -0.72
N LYS A 136 19.35 -8.24 -0.17
CA LYS A 136 20.41 -9.04 0.45
C LYS A 136 21.49 -9.45 -0.54
N ALA A 137 21.10 -9.87 -1.73
CA ALA A 137 22.03 -10.30 -2.76
C ALA A 137 22.89 -9.15 -3.28
N VAL A 138 22.28 -8.02 -3.57
CA VAL A 138 22.97 -6.82 -4.06
C VAL A 138 23.90 -6.25 -2.97
N GLU A 139 23.45 -6.24 -1.72
CA GLU A 139 24.26 -5.73 -0.61
C GLU A 139 25.56 -6.50 -0.42
N LYS A 140 25.55 -7.82 -0.67
CA LYS A 140 26.77 -8.63 -0.60
C LYS A 140 27.79 -8.25 -1.66
N VAL A 141 27.34 -7.89 -2.84
CA VAL A 141 28.20 -7.59 -3.99
C VAL A 141 28.61 -6.13 -4.01
N GLU A 142 27.70 -5.25 -3.70
CA GLU A 142 27.93 -3.80 -3.77
C GLU A 142 27.27 -3.12 -2.56
N PRO A 143 27.96 -3.12 -1.41
CA PRO A 143 27.41 -2.53 -0.19
C PRO A 143 27.00 -1.06 -0.35
N GLY A 144 25.82 -0.73 0.16
CA GLY A 144 25.29 0.62 0.15
C GLY A 144 24.53 1.03 -1.12
N SER A 145 24.57 0.23 -2.19
CA SER A 145 23.91 0.56 -3.44
C SER A 145 22.38 0.56 -3.33
N TYR A 146 21.83 -0.38 -2.60
CA TYR A 146 20.37 -0.42 -2.38
C TYR A 146 19.90 0.81 -1.61
N LYS A 147 20.60 1.18 -0.56
CA LYS A 147 20.25 2.36 0.24
C LYS A 147 20.27 3.65 -0.59
N ARG A 148 21.25 3.79 -1.47
CA ARG A 148 21.30 4.95 -2.39
C ARG A 148 20.12 4.96 -3.36
N MET A 149 19.76 3.78 -3.90
CA MET A 149 18.62 3.63 -4.81
C MET A 149 17.31 3.95 -4.08
N GLU A 150 17.15 3.46 -2.87
CA GLU A 150 15.97 3.71 -2.03
C GLU A 150 15.81 5.20 -1.74
N GLN A 151 16.88 5.88 -1.35
CA GLN A 151 16.87 7.32 -1.10
C GLN A 151 16.48 8.10 -2.34
N ARG A 152 16.99 7.71 -3.50
CA ARG A 152 16.64 8.33 -4.78
C ARG A 152 15.17 8.15 -5.09
N TYR A 153 14.65 6.94 -4.88
CA TYR A 153 13.24 6.64 -5.09
C TYR A 153 12.34 7.53 -4.25
N TYR A 154 12.60 7.66 -2.96
CA TYR A 154 11.79 8.49 -2.07
C TYR A 154 11.92 9.97 -2.38
N THR A 155 13.08 10.41 -2.82
CA THR A 155 13.28 11.79 -3.26
C THR A 155 12.42 12.10 -4.51
N GLU A 156 12.38 11.18 -5.47
CA GLU A 156 11.55 11.32 -6.67
C GLU A 156 10.06 11.35 -6.31
N LEU A 157 9.62 10.47 -5.42
CA LEU A 157 8.24 10.46 -4.95
C LEU A 157 7.84 11.79 -4.34
N LYS A 158 8.69 12.35 -3.51
CA LYS A 158 8.44 13.62 -2.85
C LYS A 158 8.33 14.79 -3.83
N ARG A 159 9.11 14.77 -4.92
CA ARG A 159 9.02 15.78 -5.98
C ARG A 159 7.73 15.71 -6.75
N ASN A 160 7.18 14.51 -6.91
CA ASN A 160 5.99 14.25 -7.74
C ASN A 160 4.67 14.32 -6.95
N SER A 161 4.76 14.59 -5.66
CA SER A 161 3.57 14.70 -4.81
C SER A 161 3.09 16.15 -4.63
#